data_51616dd42aae11d564e17342e976cd19
#
_entry.id   51616dd42aae11d564e17342e976cd19
#
_cell.length_a   1.000
_cell.length_b   1.000
_cell.length_c   1.000
_cell.angle_alpha   90.00
_cell.angle_beta   90.00
_cell.angle_gamma   90.00
#
_symmetry.space_group_name_H-M   'P 1'
#
loop_
_entity.id
_entity.type
_entity.pdbx_description
1 polymer ?
#
loop_
_entity_poly.entity_id
_entity_poly.type
_entity_poly.pdbx_seq_one_letter_code
_entity_poly.pdbx_strand_id
1 'polypeptide(L)'
;MKLNQTIPISLIYFLLTIFLCFFGVSTTNAAEKTNSILKVENFFKNLKTLEADFIQVSPSGKTSEGKIFLDLPGKLRIDYNQPNNILITSKGFWIVIQNRKLKSTNNIPLNQTPFSILLENKINFNNKDLIVDLEKILGIIVLKIKLAENKQAGELILEFSEKPFLLKKWIIRDLVGDETTVLIQNAKYNQKLPFTIFFPDDFPEPNN
;
A
#
# COMPACT_ATOMS: atom_id res chain seq x y z
N MET A 1 16.99 13.36 71.17
CA MET A 1 18.20 13.18 70.35
C MET A 1 17.76 13.28 68.86
N LYS A 2 17.97 14.47 68.24
CA LYS A 2 17.58 14.70 66.84
C LYS A 2 18.81 14.43 65.98
N LEU A 3 18.80 13.35 65.17
CA LEU A 3 19.81 13.12 64.15
C LEU A 3 19.51 14.03 62.95
N ASN A 4 20.30 15.09 62.80
CA ASN A 4 20.37 15.85 61.56
C ASN A 4 21.24 15.02 60.56
N GLN A 5 20.59 14.29 59.66
CA GLN A 5 21.28 13.69 58.51
C GLN A 5 21.42 14.73 57.41
N THR A 6 22.58 15.33 57.28
CA THR A 6 22.92 16.16 56.11
C THR A 6 23.27 15.24 54.95
N ILE A 7 22.45 15.28 53.89
CA ILE A 7 22.71 14.56 52.64
C ILE A 7 23.99 15.16 52.02
N PRO A 8 25.04 14.34 51.71
CA PRO A 8 26.24 14.87 51.12
C PRO A 8 26.00 15.44 49.74
N ILE A 9 26.53 16.62 49.49
CA ILE A 9 26.37 17.37 48.22
C ILE A 9 26.78 16.54 47.00
N SER A 10 27.71 15.62 47.13
CA SER A 10 28.12 14.67 46.09
C SER A 10 27.02 13.75 45.65
N LEU A 11 26.09 13.36 46.52
CA LEU A 11 24.96 12.50 46.17
C LEU A 11 23.90 13.26 45.33
N ILE A 12 23.77 14.57 45.56
CA ILE A 12 22.85 15.45 44.78
C ILE A 12 23.40 15.61 43.36
N TYR A 13 24.69 15.82 43.19
CA TYR A 13 25.31 15.89 41.86
C TYR A 13 25.25 14.56 41.10
N PHE A 14 25.41 13.42 41.76
CA PHE A 14 25.27 12.13 41.16
C PHE A 14 23.87 11.79 40.70
N LEU A 15 22.84 12.17 41.45
CA LEU A 15 21.43 12.06 41.06
C LEU A 15 21.06 13.03 39.94
N LEU A 16 21.64 14.24 39.89
CA LEU A 16 21.39 15.23 38.84
C LEU A 16 22.01 14.77 37.49
N THR A 17 23.17 14.11 37.50
CA THR A 17 23.81 13.58 36.29
C THR A 17 23.05 12.37 35.70
N ILE A 18 22.45 11.52 36.54
CA ILE A 18 21.60 10.41 36.08
C ILE A 18 20.32 10.95 35.46
N PHE A 19 19.73 12.04 35.98
CA PHE A 19 18.50 12.63 35.44
C PHE A 19 18.68 13.26 34.04
N LEU A 20 19.89 13.82 33.76
CA LEU A 20 20.16 14.39 32.41
C LEU A 20 20.34 13.35 31.31
N CYS A 21 20.68 12.08 31.63
CA CYS A 21 20.85 11.04 30.64
C CYS A 21 19.53 10.43 30.10
N PHE A 22 18.39 10.71 30.75
CA PHE A 22 17.09 10.15 30.36
C PHE A 22 16.30 10.97 29.35
N PHE A 23 16.75 12.17 28.96
CA PHE A 23 15.99 13.05 28.03
C PHE A 23 16.42 12.97 26.57
N GLY A 24 17.26 12.01 26.17
CA GLY A 24 17.94 11.97 24.86
C GLY A 24 17.34 11.10 23.76
N VAL A 25 16.21 10.39 23.94
CA VAL A 25 15.84 9.28 23.02
C VAL A 25 14.64 9.54 22.09
N SER A 26 13.94 10.66 22.20
CA SER A 26 12.67 10.84 21.48
C SER A 26 12.72 11.51 20.10
N THR A 27 13.84 12.10 19.68
CA THR A 27 13.88 12.91 18.45
C THR A 27 14.19 12.12 17.17
N THR A 28 14.82 10.96 17.27
CA THR A 28 15.23 10.16 16.10
C THR A 28 14.03 9.50 15.37
N ASN A 29 13.03 9.03 16.08
CA ASN A 29 11.88 8.34 15.50
C ASN A 29 10.97 9.27 14.67
N ALA A 30 10.77 10.51 15.10
CA ALA A 30 9.91 11.45 14.37
C ALA A 30 10.55 11.90 13.04
N ALA A 31 11.84 12.19 13.03
CA ALA A 31 12.56 12.56 11.81
C ALA A 31 12.62 11.41 10.80
N GLU A 32 12.80 10.19 11.26
CA GLU A 32 12.82 8.99 10.41
C GLU A 32 11.45 8.70 9.80
N LYS A 33 10.36 8.82 10.56
CA LYS A 33 8.99 8.68 10.09
C LYS A 33 8.68 9.73 9.00
N THR A 34 9.04 11.00 9.24
CA THR A 34 8.86 12.09 8.26
C THR A 34 9.63 11.81 6.95
N ASN A 35 10.87 11.35 7.04
CA ASN A 35 11.67 11.00 5.85
C ASN A 35 11.03 9.84 5.07
N SER A 36 10.50 8.84 5.74
CA SER A 36 9.82 7.71 5.10
C SER A 36 8.53 8.14 4.41
N ILE A 37 7.74 9.03 5.01
CA ILE A 37 6.56 9.65 4.39
C ILE A 37 6.95 10.37 3.10
N LEU A 38 7.97 11.23 3.13
CA LEU A 38 8.43 11.96 1.96
C LEU A 38 8.90 11.04 0.82
N LYS A 39 9.56 9.92 1.14
CA LYS A 39 9.96 8.92 0.14
C LYS A 39 8.75 8.30 -0.56
N VAL A 40 7.72 7.94 0.20
CA VAL A 40 6.50 7.34 -0.35
C VAL A 40 5.72 8.37 -1.16
N GLU A 41 5.55 9.60 -0.68
CA GLU A 41 4.91 10.68 -1.44
C GLU A 41 5.62 10.94 -2.76
N ASN A 42 6.96 11.04 -2.74
CA ASN A 42 7.75 11.23 -3.95
C ASN A 42 7.62 10.04 -4.93
N PHE A 43 7.53 8.81 -4.42
CA PHE A 43 7.29 7.65 -5.26
C PHE A 43 5.98 7.78 -6.02
N PHE A 44 4.86 8.04 -5.32
CA PHE A 44 3.55 8.18 -5.97
C PHE A 44 3.44 9.42 -6.84
N LYS A 45 4.04 10.53 -6.45
CA LYS A 45 4.09 11.76 -7.27
C LYS A 45 4.79 11.53 -8.62
N ASN A 46 5.80 10.67 -8.65
CA ASN A 46 6.60 10.39 -9.85
C ASN A 46 6.14 9.13 -10.59
N LEU A 47 5.28 8.31 -9.99
CA LEU A 47 4.73 7.13 -10.63
C LEU A 47 3.70 7.53 -11.69
N LYS A 48 4.00 7.25 -12.95
CA LYS A 48 3.08 7.41 -14.08
C LYS A 48 2.55 6.06 -14.53
N THR A 49 3.45 5.12 -14.79
CA THR A 49 3.10 3.77 -15.22
C THR A 49 3.88 2.73 -14.44
N LEU A 50 3.29 1.55 -14.30
CA LEU A 50 3.92 0.35 -13.76
C LEU A 50 3.56 -0.83 -14.65
N GLU A 51 4.56 -1.61 -15.04
CA GLU A 51 4.42 -2.97 -15.55
C GLU A 51 5.16 -3.89 -14.59
N ALA A 52 4.53 -4.97 -14.14
CA ALA A 52 5.16 -5.93 -13.24
C ALA A 52 4.57 -7.32 -13.40
N ASP A 53 5.34 -8.33 -13.07
CA ASP A 53 4.83 -9.66 -12.75
C ASP A 53 4.34 -9.69 -11.31
N PHE A 54 3.35 -10.52 -10.99
CA PHE A 54 2.89 -10.67 -9.62
C PHE A 54 2.66 -12.12 -9.23
N ILE A 55 2.77 -12.37 -7.92
CA ILE A 55 2.28 -13.58 -7.26
C ILE A 55 1.27 -13.14 -6.22
N GLN A 56 0.05 -13.65 -6.32
CA GLN A 56 -1.02 -13.41 -5.36
C GLN A 56 -1.20 -14.61 -4.45
N VAL A 57 -1.41 -14.34 -3.16
CA VAL A 57 -1.83 -15.33 -2.17
C VAL A 57 -3.19 -14.89 -1.65
N SER A 58 -4.21 -15.75 -1.83
CA SER A 58 -5.56 -15.52 -1.32
C SER A 58 -5.66 -15.80 0.18
N PRO A 59 -6.74 -15.39 0.87
CA PRO A 59 -6.97 -15.73 2.29
C PRO A 59 -6.94 -17.23 2.59
N SER A 60 -7.33 -18.05 1.62
CA SER A 60 -7.26 -19.52 1.73
C SER A 60 -5.86 -20.12 1.49
N GLY A 61 -4.83 -19.28 1.25
CA GLY A 61 -3.48 -19.72 0.92
C GLY A 61 -3.27 -20.14 -0.54
N LYS A 62 -4.31 -20.09 -1.39
CA LYS A 62 -4.19 -20.42 -2.81
C LYS A 62 -3.38 -19.35 -3.53
N THR A 63 -2.41 -19.77 -4.35
CA THR A 63 -1.58 -18.89 -5.15
C THR A 63 -2.13 -18.69 -6.57
N SER A 64 -1.86 -17.53 -7.13
CA SER A 64 -2.14 -17.15 -8.52
C SER A 64 -1.05 -16.20 -9.00
N GLU A 65 -0.78 -16.20 -10.30
CA GLU A 65 0.27 -15.38 -10.90
C GLU A 65 -0.28 -14.63 -12.11
N GLY A 66 0.41 -13.61 -12.54
CA GLY A 66 0.06 -12.86 -13.73
C GLY A 66 0.87 -11.58 -13.92
N LYS A 67 0.29 -10.66 -14.68
CA LYS A 67 0.87 -9.35 -14.96
C LYS A 67 -0.03 -8.22 -14.49
N ILE A 68 0.59 -7.16 -13.99
CA ILE A 68 -0.07 -5.93 -13.59
C ILE A 68 0.44 -4.79 -14.46
N PHE A 69 -0.50 -3.97 -14.92
CA PHE A 69 -0.22 -2.74 -15.61
C PHE A 69 -1.01 -1.61 -14.96
N LEU A 70 -0.34 -0.51 -14.67
CA LEU A 70 -0.94 0.74 -14.22
C LEU A 70 -0.55 1.86 -15.18
N ASP A 71 -1.48 2.75 -15.48
CA ASP A 71 -1.22 4.03 -16.13
C ASP A 71 -2.07 5.08 -15.41
N LEU A 72 -1.40 5.80 -14.51
CA LEU A 72 -2.04 6.74 -13.59
C LEU A 72 -2.27 8.10 -14.24
N PRO A 73 -3.42 8.71 -13.98
CA PRO A 73 -4.51 8.24 -13.12
C PRO A 73 -5.46 7.27 -13.81
N GLY A 74 -6.07 6.41 -13.03
CA GLY A 74 -7.33 5.72 -13.36
C GLY A 74 -7.23 4.46 -14.19
N LYS A 75 -6.10 4.05 -14.74
CA LYS A 75 -6.01 2.85 -15.57
C LYS A 75 -5.30 1.72 -14.85
N LEU A 76 -5.96 0.58 -14.80
CA LEU A 76 -5.48 -0.67 -14.22
C LEU A 76 -5.79 -1.82 -15.17
N ARG A 77 -4.84 -2.75 -15.32
CA ARG A 77 -5.05 -4.09 -15.82
C ARG A 77 -4.32 -5.08 -14.93
N ILE A 78 -5.02 -6.11 -14.51
CA ILE A 78 -4.46 -7.30 -13.86
C ILE A 78 -4.86 -8.50 -14.69
N ASP A 79 -3.89 -9.16 -15.29
CA ASP A 79 -4.09 -10.28 -16.19
C ASP A 79 -3.52 -11.55 -15.55
N TYR A 80 -4.41 -12.44 -15.13
CA TYR A 80 -4.01 -13.69 -14.46
C TYR A 80 -3.60 -14.75 -15.48
N ASN A 81 -2.52 -15.45 -15.18
CA ASN A 81 -2.07 -16.60 -15.95
C ASN A 81 -3.04 -17.80 -15.78
N GLN A 82 -3.01 -18.70 -16.76
CA GLN A 82 -3.67 -19.99 -16.65
C GLN A 82 -3.25 -20.70 -15.33
N PRO A 83 -4.16 -21.39 -14.63
CA PRO A 83 -5.51 -21.75 -15.06
C PRO A 83 -6.60 -20.74 -14.67
N ASN A 84 -6.27 -19.60 -14.06
CA ASN A 84 -7.27 -18.71 -13.46
C ASN A 84 -8.17 -17.98 -14.48
N ASN A 85 -7.71 -17.70 -15.69
CA ASN A 85 -8.50 -17.08 -16.76
C ASN A 85 -9.25 -15.79 -16.35
N ILE A 86 -8.73 -15.02 -15.39
CA ILE A 86 -9.32 -13.78 -14.89
C ILE A 86 -8.58 -12.60 -15.50
N LEU A 87 -9.35 -11.61 -15.91
CA LEU A 87 -8.88 -10.29 -16.28
C LEU A 87 -9.60 -9.25 -15.41
N ILE A 88 -8.85 -8.35 -14.81
CA ILE A 88 -9.39 -7.19 -14.09
C ILE A 88 -8.91 -5.93 -14.81
N THR A 89 -9.84 -5.05 -15.17
CA THR A 89 -9.51 -3.74 -15.74
C THR A 89 -10.28 -2.65 -15.01
N SER A 90 -9.77 -1.40 -15.04
CA SER A 90 -10.53 -0.23 -14.61
C SER A 90 -11.14 0.45 -15.83
N LYS A 91 -12.41 0.85 -15.73
CA LYS A 91 -13.13 1.61 -16.76
C LYS A 91 -13.97 2.72 -16.11
N GLY A 92 -13.43 3.94 -16.13
CA GLY A 92 -14.08 5.08 -15.47
C GLY A 92 -14.27 4.82 -13.97
N PHE A 93 -15.53 4.77 -13.52
CA PHE A 93 -15.88 4.54 -12.12
C PHE A 93 -16.00 3.07 -11.72
N TRP A 94 -15.60 2.15 -12.60
CA TRP A 94 -15.82 0.73 -12.42
C TRP A 94 -14.50 -0.05 -12.45
N ILE A 95 -14.42 -1.08 -11.60
CA ILE A 95 -13.53 -2.22 -11.78
C ILE A 95 -14.34 -3.29 -12.52
N VAL A 96 -13.84 -3.70 -13.68
CA VAL A 96 -14.44 -4.73 -14.53
C VAL A 96 -13.67 -6.02 -14.33
N ILE A 97 -14.35 -7.05 -13.83
CA ILE A 97 -13.78 -8.38 -13.59
C ILE A 97 -14.36 -9.34 -14.61
N GLN A 98 -13.51 -9.91 -15.45
CA GLN A 98 -13.92 -10.84 -16.49
C GLN A 98 -13.38 -12.24 -16.22
N ASN A 99 -14.24 -13.23 -16.36
CA ASN A 99 -13.84 -14.63 -16.40
C ASN A 99 -13.87 -15.10 -17.85
N ARG A 100 -12.68 -15.24 -18.45
CA ARG A 100 -12.51 -15.60 -19.86
C ARG A 100 -13.03 -16.99 -20.20
N LYS A 101 -12.95 -17.93 -19.23
CA LYS A 101 -13.46 -19.30 -19.41
C LYS A 101 -14.99 -19.34 -19.45
N LEU A 102 -15.62 -18.56 -18.55
CA LEU A 102 -17.09 -18.49 -18.45
C LEU A 102 -17.70 -17.42 -19.38
N LYS A 103 -16.87 -16.58 -20.01
CA LYS A 103 -17.28 -15.39 -20.77
C LYS A 103 -18.24 -14.49 -20.00
N SER A 104 -17.97 -14.33 -18.69
CA SER A 104 -18.79 -13.52 -17.80
C SER A 104 -18.06 -12.27 -17.35
N THR A 105 -18.81 -11.21 -17.14
CA THR A 105 -18.30 -9.92 -16.68
C THR A 105 -19.06 -9.48 -15.42
N ASN A 106 -18.33 -9.02 -14.42
CA ASN A 106 -18.87 -8.39 -13.22
C ASN A 106 -18.25 -7.00 -13.04
N ASN A 107 -19.06 -6.02 -12.66
CA ASN A 107 -18.63 -4.64 -12.45
C ASN A 107 -18.78 -4.28 -10.97
N ILE A 108 -17.71 -3.74 -10.38
CA ILE A 108 -17.68 -3.27 -8.99
C ILE A 108 -17.37 -1.77 -9.01
N PRO A 109 -18.10 -0.91 -8.29
CA PRO A 109 -17.76 0.48 -8.18
C PRO A 109 -16.33 0.67 -7.64
N LEU A 110 -15.51 1.46 -8.34
CA LEU A 110 -14.10 1.67 -7.99
C LEU A 110 -13.94 2.20 -6.55
N ASN A 111 -14.82 3.12 -6.13
CA ASN A 111 -14.80 3.71 -4.80
C ASN A 111 -15.15 2.72 -3.67
N GLN A 112 -15.67 1.54 -3.99
CA GLN A 112 -15.91 0.44 -3.04
C GLN A 112 -14.71 -0.52 -2.95
N THR A 113 -13.62 -0.21 -3.62
CA THR A 113 -12.41 -1.02 -3.63
C THR A 113 -11.21 -0.20 -3.14
N PRO A 114 -10.21 -0.81 -2.50
CA PRO A 114 -8.97 -0.12 -2.14
C PRO A 114 -8.16 0.35 -3.36
N PHE A 115 -8.47 -0.13 -4.56
CA PHE A 115 -7.84 0.32 -5.79
C PHE A 115 -8.10 1.79 -6.10
N SER A 116 -9.20 2.38 -5.58
CA SER A 116 -9.45 3.81 -5.71
C SER A 116 -8.29 4.64 -5.17
N ILE A 117 -7.74 4.25 -4.02
CA ILE A 117 -6.60 4.92 -3.38
C ILE A 117 -5.37 4.89 -4.31
N LEU A 118 -5.11 3.74 -4.93
CA LEU A 118 -3.96 3.55 -5.80
C LEU A 118 -4.13 4.28 -7.14
N LEU A 119 -5.34 4.26 -7.71
CA LEU A 119 -5.61 4.80 -9.04
C LEU A 119 -5.87 6.31 -9.05
N GLU A 120 -6.28 6.88 -7.93
CA GLU A 120 -6.31 8.32 -7.76
C GLU A 120 -4.87 8.81 -7.59
N ASN A 121 -4.36 9.58 -8.56
CA ASN A 121 -2.97 10.09 -8.57
C ASN A 121 -2.69 11.11 -7.45
N LYS A 122 -3.27 10.92 -6.26
CA LYS A 122 -3.27 11.86 -5.15
C LYS A 122 -3.13 11.17 -3.79
N ILE A 123 -2.16 10.25 -3.66
CA ILE A 123 -1.77 9.85 -2.31
C ILE A 123 -1.07 11.05 -1.67
N ASN A 124 -1.88 11.88 -1.04
CA ASN A 124 -1.45 13.04 -0.26
C ASN A 124 -1.75 12.73 1.19
N PHE A 125 -0.71 12.52 1.98
CA PHE A 125 -0.84 12.21 3.41
C PHE A 125 -1.42 13.37 4.24
N ASN A 126 -1.55 14.57 3.67
CA ASN A 126 -2.28 15.69 4.27
C ASN A 126 -3.79 15.64 3.94
N ASN A 127 -4.23 14.69 3.12
CA ASN A 127 -5.64 14.54 2.80
C ASN A 127 -6.38 13.95 4.01
N LYS A 128 -7.37 14.68 4.53
CA LYS A 128 -8.21 14.22 5.65
C LYS A 128 -9.09 13.01 5.31
N ASP A 129 -9.29 12.75 4.02
CA ASP A 129 -10.06 11.61 3.53
C ASP A 129 -9.30 10.29 3.62
N LEU A 130 -8.00 10.35 3.93
CA LEU A 130 -7.16 9.18 4.11
C LEU A 130 -6.74 9.02 5.57
N ILE A 131 -6.98 7.84 6.12
CA ILE A 131 -6.38 7.41 7.38
C ILE A 131 -5.09 6.67 7.02
N VAL A 132 -3.95 7.25 7.43
CA VAL A 132 -2.63 6.73 7.06
C VAL A 132 -1.84 6.38 8.30
N ASP A 133 -1.34 5.15 8.34
CA ASP A 133 -0.33 4.72 9.30
C ASP A 133 0.93 4.26 8.57
N LEU A 134 2.09 4.67 9.06
CA LEU A 134 3.38 4.33 8.48
C LEU A 134 4.32 3.84 9.56
N GLU A 135 4.85 2.64 9.33
CA GLU A 135 5.84 1.99 10.16
C GLU A 135 7.11 1.69 9.34
N LYS A 136 8.24 1.65 10.01
CA LYS A 136 9.49 1.16 9.42
C LYS A 136 10.03 0.03 10.27
N ILE A 137 10.23 -1.13 9.64
CA ILE A 137 10.69 -2.36 10.30
C ILE A 137 11.79 -2.98 9.44
N LEU A 138 13.02 -3.08 9.97
CA LEU A 138 14.14 -3.77 9.33
C LEU A 138 14.40 -3.41 7.86
N GLY A 139 14.30 -2.11 7.53
CA GLY A 139 14.53 -1.63 6.16
C GLY A 139 13.33 -1.80 5.21
N ILE A 140 12.17 -2.22 5.74
CA ILE A 140 10.89 -2.24 5.06
C ILE A 140 10.04 -1.08 5.57
N ILE A 141 9.48 -0.31 4.68
CA ILE A 141 8.49 0.73 4.98
C ILE A 141 7.12 0.16 4.69
N VAL A 142 6.28 0.08 5.72
CA VAL A 142 4.91 -0.41 5.66
C VAL A 142 3.97 0.78 5.78
N LEU A 143 3.15 0.99 4.75
CA LEU A 143 2.14 2.03 4.68
C LEU A 143 0.76 1.40 4.68
N LYS A 144 -0.06 1.71 5.69
CA LYS A 144 -1.47 1.27 5.78
C LYS A 144 -2.37 2.45 5.46
N ILE A 145 -3.29 2.27 4.54
CA ILE A 145 -4.18 3.34 4.06
C ILE A 145 -5.62 2.86 4.08
N LYS A 146 -6.51 3.70 4.63
CA LYS A 146 -7.97 3.52 4.59
C LYS A 146 -8.64 4.81 4.12
N LEU A 147 -9.78 4.67 3.45
CA LEU A 147 -10.66 5.81 3.19
C LEU A 147 -11.44 6.15 4.45
N ALA A 148 -11.38 7.42 4.89
CA ALA A 148 -12.04 7.87 6.13
C ALA A 148 -13.56 7.76 6.04
N GLU A 149 -14.14 8.13 4.89
CA GLU A 149 -15.59 8.15 4.69
C GLU A 149 -16.17 6.82 4.18
N ASN A 150 -15.37 6.01 3.48
CA ASN A 150 -15.83 4.75 2.90
C ASN A 150 -15.21 3.54 3.60
N LYS A 151 -15.80 3.16 4.72
CA LYS A 151 -15.38 1.97 5.48
C LYS A 151 -15.54 0.66 4.69
N GLN A 152 -16.39 0.63 3.65
CA GLN A 152 -16.62 -0.56 2.83
C GLN A 152 -15.47 -0.85 1.84
N ALA A 153 -14.58 0.10 1.61
CA ALA A 153 -13.45 -0.10 0.71
C ALA A 153 -12.35 -1.02 1.27
N GLY A 154 -12.38 -1.33 2.58
CA GLY A 154 -11.32 -2.09 3.22
C GLY A 154 -10.04 -1.28 3.44
N GLU A 155 -8.90 -1.97 3.57
CA GLU A 155 -7.59 -1.38 3.81
C GLU A 155 -6.60 -1.77 2.72
N LEU A 156 -5.80 -0.82 2.26
CA LEU A 156 -4.65 -1.06 1.40
C LEU A 156 -3.37 -0.94 2.22
N ILE A 157 -2.55 -1.99 2.20
CA ILE A 157 -1.24 -2.00 2.84
C ILE A 157 -0.19 -2.11 1.74
N LEU A 158 0.79 -1.21 1.74
CA LEU A 158 1.88 -1.18 0.78
C LEU A 158 3.21 -1.38 1.50
N GLU A 159 4.03 -2.30 1.01
CA GLU A 159 5.36 -2.54 1.54
C GLU A 159 6.42 -2.15 0.52
N PHE A 160 7.34 -1.30 0.96
CA PHE A 160 8.47 -0.84 0.16
C PHE A 160 9.78 -1.32 0.78
N SER A 161 10.70 -1.78 -0.05
CA SER A 161 12.10 -1.86 0.37
C SER A 161 12.69 -0.46 0.46
N GLU A 162 13.57 -0.20 1.43
CA GLU A 162 14.17 1.13 1.58
C GLU A 162 15.35 1.35 0.61
N LYS A 163 16.12 0.31 0.32
CA LYS A 163 17.33 0.39 -0.53
C LYS A 163 17.43 -0.87 -1.42
N PRO A 164 17.20 -0.76 -2.73
CA PRO A 164 16.60 0.39 -3.43
C PRO A 164 15.16 0.61 -3.00
N PHE A 165 14.65 1.85 -3.15
CA PHE A 165 13.26 2.17 -2.81
C PHE A 165 12.31 1.64 -3.90
N LEU A 166 11.65 0.51 -3.62
CA LEU A 166 10.78 -0.19 -4.57
C LEU A 166 9.54 -0.70 -3.86
N LEU A 167 8.39 -0.61 -4.52
CA LEU A 167 7.18 -1.32 -4.10
C LEU A 167 7.40 -2.82 -4.26
N LYS A 168 7.30 -3.56 -3.16
CA LYS A 168 7.55 -5.01 -3.12
C LYS A 168 6.29 -5.83 -2.96
N LYS A 169 5.32 -5.28 -2.25
CA LYS A 169 4.10 -6.00 -1.92
C LYS A 169 2.97 -5.01 -1.69
N TRP A 170 1.77 -5.42 -2.05
CA TRP A 170 0.57 -4.82 -1.50
C TRP A 170 -0.32 -5.88 -0.89
N ILE A 171 -1.11 -5.50 0.09
CA ILE A 171 -2.10 -6.35 0.74
C ILE A 171 -3.41 -5.59 0.70
N ILE A 172 -4.46 -6.27 0.30
CA ILE A 172 -5.83 -5.80 0.41
C ILE A 172 -6.44 -6.56 1.57
N ARG A 173 -6.86 -5.82 2.60
CA ARG A 173 -7.60 -6.37 3.72
C ARG A 173 -9.05 -5.91 3.62
N ASP A 174 -9.96 -6.86 3.57
CA ASP A 174 -11.39 -6.57 3.52
C ASP A 174 -11.97 -6.26 4.92
N LEU A 175 -13.30 -6.08 4.98
CA LEU A 175 -14.00 -5.73 6.23
C LEU A 175 -14.05 -6.84 7.28
N VAL A 176 -13.95 -8.08 6.86
CA VAL A 176 -13.95 -9.23 7.77
C VAL A 176 -12.55 -9.61 8.23
N GLY A 177 -11.54 -8.92 7.69
CA GLY A 177 -10.14 -9.12 8.03
C GLY A 177 -9.41 -10.09 7.13
N ASP A 178 -10.04 -10.57 6.07
CA ASP A 178 -9.41 -11.44 5.08
C ASP A 178 -8.36 -10.66 4.26
N GLU A 179 -7.19 -11.27 4.09
CA GLU A 179 -6.07 -10.64 3.40
C GLU A 179 -5.79 -11.31 2.05
N THR A 180 -5.74 -10.49 1.01
CA THR A 180 -5.17 -10.87 -0.28
C THR A 180 -3.81 -10.19 -0.44
N THR A 181 -2.76 -10.98 -0.46
CA THR A 181 -1.38 -10.50 -0.62
C THR A 181 -0.93 -10.60 -2.07
N VAL A 182 -0.32 -9.55 -2.58
CA VAL A 182 0.26 -9.50 -3.94
C VAL A 182 1.72 -9.09 -3.86
N LEU A 183 2.60 -10.01 -4.21
CA LEU A 183 4.04 -9.77 -4.35
C LEU A 183 4.32 -9.22 -5.74
N ILE A 184 5.10 -8.14 -5.81
CA ILE A 184 5.48 -7.45 -7.05
C ILE A 184 6.89 -7.88 -7.46
N GLN A 185 7.04 -8.34 -8.68
CA GLN A 185 8.30 -8.80 -9.25
C GLN A 185 8.56 -8.12 -10.59
N ASN A 186 9.82 -8.02 -11.00
CA ASN A 186 10.24 -7.52 -12.32
C ASN A 186 9.61 -6.15 -12.67
N ALA A 187 9.40 -5.30 -11.67
CA ALA A 187 8.71 -4.02 -11.84
C ALA A 187 9.50 -3.06 -12.75
N LYS A 188 8.82 -2.56 -13.78
CA LYS A 188 9.29 -1.50 -14.67
C LYS A 188 8.41 -0.28 -14.46
N TYR A 189 9.04 0.82 -14.07
CA TYR A 189 8.36 2.08 -13.78
C TYR A 189 8.50 3.06 -14.95
N ASN A 190 7.45 3.84 -15.17
CA ASN A 190 7.43 4.98 -16.07
C ASN A 190 7.79 4.64 -17.54
N GLN A 191 7.49 3.40 -17.96
CA GLN A 191 7.61 2.97 -19.35
C GLN A 191 6.33 3.33 -20.10
N LYS A 192 6.46 3.58 -21.43
CA LYS A 192 5.29 3.82 -22.28
C LYS A 192 4.49 2.52 -22.45
N LEU A 193 3.22 2.54 -22.05
CA LEU A 193 2.30 1.43 -22.22
C LEU A 193 1.31 1.72 -23.36
N PRO A 194 0.97 0.71 -24.20
CA PRO A 194 -0.08 0.87 -25.20
C PRO A 194 -1.43 1.11 -24.53
N PHE A 195 -2.17 2.11 -24.94
CA PHE A 195 -3.50 2.43 -24.38
C PHE A 195 -4.48 1.26 -24.51
N THR A 196 -4.37 0.49 -25.59
CA THR A 196 -5.27 -0.62 -25.90
C THR A 196 -5.24 -1.76 -24.89
N ILE A 197 -4.14 -1.93 -24.15
CA ILE A 197 -4.06 -3.00 -23.13
C ILE A 197 -5.05 -2.82 -21.98
N PHE A 198 -5.53 -1.60 -21.75
CA PHE A 198 -6.43 -1.30 -20.64
C PHE A 198 -7.91 -1.55 -20.95
N PHE A 199 -8.23 -1.98 -22.16
CA PHE A 199 -9.59 -2.36 -22.48
C PHE A 199 -9.91 -3.76 -21.96
N PRO A 200 -11.16 -3.98 -21.46
CA PRO A 200 -11.64 -5.32 -21.19
C PRO A 200 -11.70 -6.13 -22.49
N ASP A 201 -11.69 -7.46 -22.37
CA ASP A 201 -11.93 -8.33 -23.51
C ASP A 201 -13.37 -8.17 -24.00
N ASP A 202 -13.55 -8.25 -25.30
CA ASP A 202 -14.88 -8.21 -25.92
C ASP A 202 -15.44 -9.66 -25.96
N PHE A 203 -16.54 -9.88 -25.22
CA PHE A 203 -17.25 -11.15 -25.26
C PHE A 203 -18.48 -10.98 -26.15
N PRO A 204 -18.64 -11.81 -27.20
CA PRO A 204 -19.83 -11.73 -28.03
C PRO A 204 -21.08 -11.98 -27.16
N GLU A 205 -22.12 -11.19 -27.40
CA GLU A 205 -23.43 -11.41 -26.79
C GLU A 205 -23.88 -12.86 -27.08
N PRO A 206 -24.48 -13.56 -26.09
CA PRO A 206 -25.07 -14.86 -26.37
C PRO A 206 -26.10 -14.68 -27.47
N ASN A 207 -25.93 -15.42 -28.58
CA ASN A 207 -26.91 -15.46 -29.66
C ASN A 207 -28.26 -15.87 -29.06
N ASN A 208 -29.21 -14.93 -29.00
CA ASN A 208 -30.60 -15.18 -28.64
C ASN A 208 -31.28 -16.00 -29.75
#